data_d622d664f8af4e60c8d1a11af4833bf9
#
_entry.id   d622d664f8af4e60c8d1a11af4833bf9
#
_cell.length_a   1.000
_cell.length_b   1.000
_cell.length_c   1.000
_cell.angle_alpha   90.00
_cell.angle_beta   90.00
_cell.angle_gamma   90.00
#
_symmetry.space_group_name_H-M   'P 1'
#
loop_
_entity.id
_entity.type
_entity.pdbx_description
1 polymer ?
#
loop_
_entity_poly.entity_id
_entity_poly.type
_entity_poly.pdbx_seq_one_letter_code
_entity_poly.pdbx_strand_id
1 'polypeptide(L)'
;DVCSSDLREEFNMLPWWEWPQEFKLKNNKFLNSWINKKSEEILIKKLIQWHLDEQWCVIKNFAKSRNIKLIGDLPFYVSRDSADVWSNKSLFSIFKNGNLIFQSGVPPDYFSSTGQLWGTPTYFWSKHKRTNFYWWRKRFQRQFELVDILRFDHFRGLAGYWRVNGSS
;
A
#
# COMPACT_ATOMS: atom_id res chain seq x y z
N ASP A 1 -2.86 -7.31 3.22
CA ASP A 1 -3.96 -7.99 2.50
C ASP A 1 -3.48 -9.33 1.95
N VAL A 2 -3.78 -10.40 2.69
CA VAL A 2 -3.34 -11.77 2.35
C VAL A 2 -3.82 -12.18 0.96
N CYS A 3 -5.08 -11.86 0.62
CA CYS A 3 -5.64 -12.26 -0.68
C CYS A 3 -4.89 -11.68 -1.89
N SER A 4 -4.30 -10.49 -1.80
CA SER A 4 -3.58 -9.92 -2.93
C SER A 4 -2.24 -10.60 -3.19
N SER A 5 -1.54 -11.05 -2.13
CA SER A 5 -0.31 -11.83 -2.28
C SER A 5 -0.59 -13.20 -2.91
N ASP A 6 -1.67 -13.87 -2.49
CA ASP A 6 -2.08 -15.15 -3.06
C ASP A 6 -2.48 -15.05 -4.54
N LEU A 7 -3.23 -14.01 -4.89
CA LEU A 7 -3.57 -13.73 -6.29
C LEU A 7 -2.32 -13.45 -7.14
N ARG A 8 -1.34 -12.75 -6.58
CA ARG A 8 -0.09 -12.47 -7.27
C ARG A 8 0.68 -13.77 -7.57
N GLU A 9 0.73 -14.70 -6.63
CA GLU A 9 1.32 -16.03 -6.84
C GLU A 9 0.54 -16.83 -7.88
N GLU A 10 -0.80 -16.86 -7.82
CA GLU A 10 -1.67 -17.53 -8.79
C GLU A 10 -1.45 -17.02 -10.22
N PHE A 11 -1.17 -15.72 -10.38
CA PHE A 11 -0.93 -15.10 -11.67
C PHE A 11 0.56 -14.88 -11.97
N ASN A 12 1.42 -15.83 -11.58
CA ASN A 12 2.85 -15.87 -11.91
C ASN A 12 3.60 -14.57 -11.57
N MET A 13 3.28 -13.96 -10.43
CA MET A 13 3.87 -12.73 -9.95
C MET A 13 3.63 -11.50 -10.86
N LEU A 14 2.70 -11.59 -11.81
CA LEU A 14 2.32 -10.46 -12.63
C LEU A 14 1.73 -9.31 -11.79
N PRO A 15 1.93 -8.07 -12.20
CA PRO A 15 1.32 -6.93 -11.53
C PRO A 15 -0.20 -6.98 -11.69
N TRP A 16 -0.93 -6.46 -10.69
CA TRP A 16 -2.39 -6.61 -10.62
C TRP A 16 -3.14 -6.05 -11.86
N TRP A 17 -2.59 -5.14 -12.61
CA TRP A 17 -3.22 -4.61 -13.83
C TRP A 17 -3.09 -5.54 -15.03
N GLU A 18 -2.30 -6.59 -14.93
CA GLU A 18 -2.20 -7.66 -15.94
C GLU A 18 -3.02 -8.91 -15.56
N TRP A 19 -3.62 -8.94 -14.38
CA TRP A 19 -4.50 -10.03 -13.97
C TRP A 19 -5.75 -10.12 -14.82
N PRO A 20 -6.44 -11.28 -14.87
CA PRO A 20 -7.74 -11.42 -15.50
C PRO A 20 -8.71 -10.32 -15.03
N GLN A 21 -9.59 -9.89 -15.93
CA GLN A 21 -10.43 -8.71 -15.72
C GLN A 21 -11.27 -8.80 -14.45
N GLU A 22 -11.76 -9.97 -14.09
CA GLU A 22 -12.59 -10.23 -12.91
C GLU A 22 -11.82 -9.91 -11.62
N PHE A 23 -10.56 -10.29 -11.56
CA PHE A 23 -9.68 -10.03 -10.42
C PHE A 23 -9.12 -8.60 -10.43
N LYS A 24 -8.70 -8.14 -11.60
CA LYS A 24 -8.27 -6.73 -11.80
C LYS A 24 -9.34 -5.75 -11.32
N LEU A 25 -10.59 -5.96 -11.67
CA LEU A 25 -11.71 -5.09 -11.31
C LEU A 25 -12.35 -5.43 -9.94
N LYS A 26 -11.85 -6.45 -9.24
CA LYS A 26 -12.38 -6.92 -7.96
C LYS A 26 -13.87 -7.32 -8.06
N ASN A 27 -14.21 -8.15 -9.05
CA ASN A 27 -15.55 -8.70 -9.11
C ASN A 27 -15.77 -9.62 -7.89
N ASN A 28 -16.67 -9.24 -7.01
CA ASN A 28 -16.91 -9.92 -5.73
C ASN A 28 -17.30 -11.39 -5.92
N LYS A 29 -18.07 -11.73 -6.95
CA LYS A 29 -18.51 -13.11 -7.21
C LYS A 29 -17.30 -14.01 -7.50
N PHE A 30 -16.43 -13.60 -8.41
CA PHE A 30 -15.23 -14.35 -8.77
C PHE A 30 -14.23 -14.40 -7.62
N LEU A 31 -14.02 -13.26 -6.95
CA LEU A 31 -13.11 -13.18 -5.83
C LEU A 31 -13.55 -14.08 -4.66
N ASN A 32 -14.83 -14.06 -4.29
CA ASN A 32 -15.36 -14.92 -3.23
C ASN A 32 -15.28 -16.40 -3.60
N SER A 33 -15.58 -16.75 -4.85
CA SER A 33 -15.44 -18.14 -5.33
C SER A 33 -13.98 -18.62 -5.23
N TRP A 34 -13.04 -17.77 -5.62
CA TRP A 34 -11.61 -18.07 -5.53
C TRP A 34 -11.14 -18.17 -4.06
N ILE A 35 -11.56 -17.24 -3.19
CA ILE A 35 -11.26 -17.28 -1.75
C ILE A 35 -11.76 -18.58 -1.11
N ASN A 36 -12.97 -19.02 -1.46
CA ASN A 36 -13.51 -20.29 -0.94
C ASN A 36 -12.68 -21.49 -1.42
N LYS A 37 -12.27 -21.50 -2.69
CA LYS A 37 -11.42 -22.55 -3.25
C LYS A 37 -10.03 -22.60 -2.60
N LYS A 38 -9.47 -21.45 -2.23
CA LYS A 38 -8.14 -21.27 -1.66
C LYS A 38 -8.14 -21.03 -0.15
N SER A 39 -9.24 -21.40 0.51
CA SER A 39 -9.46 -21.05 1.93
C SER A 39 -8.38 -21.58 2.86
N GLU A 40 -7.87 -22.79 2.63
CA GLU A 40 -6.82 -23.39 3.44
C GLU A 40 -5.47 -22.68 3.25
N GLU A 41 -5.07 -22.40 2.01
CA GLU A 41 -3.82 -21.67 1.68
C GLU A 41 -3.86 -20.25 2.29
N ILE A 42 -5.00 -19.57 2.14
CA ILE A 42 -5.23 -18.25 2.74
C ILE A 42 -5.17 -18.31 4.27
N LEU A 43 -5.73 -19.36 4.88
CA LEU A 43 -5.68 -19.54 6.34
C LEU A 43 -4.24 -19.71 6.82
N ILE A 44 -3.44 -20.53 6.14
CA ILE A 44 -2.02 -20.72 6.47
C ILE A 44 -1.28 -19.38 6.46
N LYS A 45 -1.46 -18.55 5.43
CA LYS A 45 -0.82 -17.22 5.36
C LYS A 45 -1.29 -16.28 6.46
N LYS A 46 -2.57 -16.31 6.81
CA LYS A 46 -3.09 -15.54 7.95
C LYS A 46 -2.47 -15.99 9.28
N LEU A 47 -2.32 -17.29 9.49
CA LEU A 47 -1.66 -17.82 10.67
C LEU A 47 -0.19 -17.42 10.76
N ILE A 48 0.53 -17.43 9.64
CA ILE A 48 1.92 -16.95 9.58
C ILE A 48 1.99 -15.46 9.96
N GLN A 49 1.12 -14.62 9.41
CA GLN A 49 1.10 -13.19 9.74
C GLN A 49 0.71 -12.94 11.20
N TRP A 50 -0.25 -13.69 11.72
CA TRP A 50 -0.61 -13.61 13.13
C TRP A 50 0.56 -14.03 14.03
N HIS A 51 1.25 -15.11 13.70
CA HIS A 51 2.41 -15.57 14.47
C HIS A 51 3.56 -14.54 14.45
N LEU A 52 3.82 -13.91 13.32
CA LEU A 52 4.78 -12.81 13.21
C LEU A 52 4.37 -11.61 14.07
N ASP A 53 3.09 -11.28 14.15
CA ASP A 53 2.56 -10.21 15.01
C ASP A 53 2.81 -10.53 16.49
N GLU A 54 2.55 -11.76 16.92
CA GLU A 54 2.85 -12.21 18.30
C GLU A 54 4.34 -12.10 18.62
N GLN A 55 5.21 -12.56 17.72
CA GLN A 55 6.66 -12.45 17.90
C GLN A 55 7.10 -10.98 17.95
N TRP A 56 6.53 -10.12 17.12
CA TRP A 56 6.82 -8.69 17.14
C TRP A 56 6.41 -8.05 18.46
N CYS A 57 5.24 -8.41 19.00
CA CYS A 57 4.79 -7.96 20.32
C CYS A 57 5.79 -8.32 21.42
N VAL A 58 6.35 -9.54 21.40
CA VAL A 58 7.39 -9.97 22.36
C VAL A 58 8.63 -9.09 22.24
N ILE A 59 9.12 -8.85 21.01
CA ILE A 59 10.28 -7.99 20.76
C ILE A 59 10.03 -6.55 21.25
N LYS A 60 8.86 -5.99 20.92
CA LYS A 60 8.47 -4.63 21.33
C LYS A 60 8.42 -4.49 22.87
N ASN A 61 7.84 -5.46 23.54
CA ASN A 61 7.80 -5.49 25.00
C ASN A 61 9.20 -5.63 25.63
N PHE A 62 10.05 -6.46 25.03
CA PHE A 62 11.44 -6.60 25.46
C PHE A 62 12.23 -5.29 25.29
N ALA A 63 12.10 -4.61 24.16
CA ALA A 63 12.71 -3.30 23.94
C ALA A 63 12.21 -2.28 24.97
N LYS A 64 10.89 -2.23 25.20
CA LYS A 64 10.26 -1.35 26.18
C LYS A 64 10.78 -1.59 27.60
N SER A 65 10.96 -2.84 28.01
CA SER A 65 11.50 -3.19 29.34
C SER A 65 12.93 -2.70 29.56
N ARG A 66 13.65 -2.37 28.49
CA ARG A 66 15.01 -1.82 28.50
C ARG A 66 15.05 -0.33 28.15
N ASN A 67 13.88 0.32 28.15
CA ASN A 67 13.75 1.73 27.78
C ASN A 67 14.28 2.04 26.35
N ILE A 68 14.18 1.06 25.44
CA ILE A 68 14.52 1.20 24.01
C ILE A 68 13.24 1.48 23.26
N LYS A 69 13.24 2.51 22.41
CA LYS A 69 12.13 2.85 21.53
C LYS A 69 12.41 2.37 20.11
N LEU A 70 11.41 1.77 19.50
CA LEU A 70 11.46 1.34 18.10
C LEU A 70 11.00 2.49 17.20
N ILE A 71 11.78 2.76 16.16
CA ILE A 71 11.48 3.80 15.17
C ILE A 71 11.09 3.08 13.87
N GLY A 72 9.91 3.39 13.36
CA GLY A 72 9.43 2.92 12.06
C GLY A 72 9.48 4.01 11.01
N ASP A 73 9.27 3.61 9.76
CA ASP A 73 9.20 4.51 8.62
C ASP A 73 7.91 4.27 7.83
N LEU A 74 7.20 5.34 7.51
CA LEU A 74 5.98 5.31 6.73
C LEU A 74 6.17 6.14 5.45
N PRO A 75 6.34 5.50 4.29
CA PRO A 75 6.42 6.20 3.03
C PRO A 75 5.14 6.96 2.72
N PHE A 76 5.24 8.19 2.23
CA PHE A 76 4.07 8.94 1.77
C PHE A 76 3.40 8.22 0.61
N TYR A 77 4.15 7.87 -0.42
CA TYR A 77 3.61 7.13 -1.57
C TYR A 77 3.60 5.62 -1.35
N VAL A 78 2.74 4.95 -2.09
CA VAL A 78 2.69 3.48 -2.17
C VAL A 78 2.94 3.03 -3.60
N SER A 79 3.51 1.85 -3.75
CA SER A 79 3.77 1.28 -5.08
C SER A 79 2.46 1.14 -5.87
N ARG A 80 2.51 1.42 -7.17
CA ARG A 80 1.41 1.13 -8.10
C ARG A 80 1.00 -0.35 -8.01
N ASP A 81 2.00 -1.25 -7.94
CA ASP A 81 1.79 -2.68 -7.77
C ASP A 81 1.72 -3.05 -6.28
N SER A 82 0.72 -2.55 -5.60
CA SER A 82 0.46 -2.85 -4.19
C SER A 82 -0.97 -3.27 -3.95
N ALA A 83 -1.17 -4.03 -2.87
CA ALA A 83 -2.49 -4.36 -2.34
C ALA A 83 -3.31 -3.12 -2.03
N ASP A 84 -2.68 -2.07 -1.53
CA ASP A 84 -3.33 -0.79 -1.22
C ASP A 84 -3.96 -0.17 -2.46
N VAL A 85 -3.20 -0.05 -3.56
CA VAL A 85 -3.69 0.53 -4.81
C VAL A 85 -4.74 -0.36 -5.46
N TRP A 86 -4.49 -1.67 -5.54
CA TRP A 86 -5.47 -2.62 -6.08
C TRP A 86 -6.79 -2.61 -5.30
N SER A 87 -6.71 -2.59 -3.97
CA SER A 87 -7.89 -2.63 -3.11
C SER A 87 -8.67 -1.32 -3.09
N ASN A 88 -7.99 -0.19 -3.26
CA ASN A 88 -8.55 1.15 -3.05
C ASN A 88 -8.37 2.06 -4.27
N LYS A 89 -8.53 1.53 -5.49
CA LYS A 89 -8.29 2.26 -6.76
C LYS A 89 -8.86 3.67 -6.79
N SER A 90 -10.04 3.86 -6.21
CA SER A 90 -10.72 5.17 -6.19
C SER A 90 -9.99 6.25 -5.39
N LEU A 91 -9.05 5.88 -4.54
CA LEU A 91 -8.26 6.82 -3.72
C LEU A 91 -7.02 7.33 -4.46
N PHE A 92 -6.62 6.66 -5.53
CA PHE A 92 -5.39 6.93 -6.28
C PHE A 92 -5.69 7.43 -7.70
N SER A 93 -4.79 8.23 -8.25
CA SER A 93 -4.93 8.77 -9.61
C SER A 93 -4.52 7.73 -10.66
N ILE A 94 -5.37 6.72 -10.78
CA ILE A 94 -5.25 5.63 -11.75
C ILE A 94 -6.57 5.42 -12.49
N PHE A 95 -6.49 4.93 -13.71
CA PHE A 95 -7.62 4.42 -14.47
C PHE A 95 -8.03 3.03 -13.95
N LYS A 96 -9.23 2.57 -14.33
CA LYS A 96 -9.73 1.24 -13.95
C LYS A 96 -8.83 0.09 -14.44
N ASN A 97 -8.16 0.28 -15.57
CA ASN A 97 -7.21 -0.69 -16.14
C ASN A 97 -5.85 -0.70 -15.42
N GLY A 98 -5.62 0.23 -14.48
CA GLY A 98 -4.39 0.34 -13.71
C GLY A 98 -3.39 1.36 -14.25
N ASN A 99 -3.62 1.95 -15.43
CA ASN A 99 -2.74 2.99 -15.94
C ASN A 99 -2.77 4.23 -15.04
N LEU A 100 -1.62 4.88 -14.90
CA LEU A 100 -1.50 6.09 -14.10
C LEU A 100 -2.15 7.28 -14.81
N ILE A 101 -3.03 8.00 -14.13
CA ILE A 101 -3.51 9.31 -14.57
C ILE A 101 -2.43 10.34 -14.24
N PHE A 102 -1.97 10.31 -12.99
CA PHE A 102 -0.84 11.09 -12.52
C PHE A 102 0.09 10.22 -11.70
N GLN A 103 1.38 10.47 -11.83
CA GLN A 103 2.43 9.83 -11.07
C GLN A 103 3.26 10.85 -10.30
N SER A 104 3.87 10.42 -9.24
CA SER A 104 4.74 11.23 -8.42
C SER A 104 6.12 11.37 -9.03
N GLY A 105 6.77 12.46 -8.69
CA GLY A 105 8.13 12.75 -9.07
C GLY A 105 8.62 14.01 -8.36
N VAL A 106 9.77 14.49 -8.75
CA VAL A 106 10.32 15.79 -8.36
C VAL A 106 10.88 16.53 -9.57
N PRO A 107 10.78 17.86 -9.61
CA PRO A 107 11.39 18.65 -10.67
C PRO A 107 12.93 18.54 -10.59
N PRO A 108 13.64 19.03 -11.60
CA PRO A 108 15.08 19.17 -11.53
C PRO A 108 15.53 19.91 -10.27
N ASP A 109 16.53 19.36 -9.60
CA ASP A 109 17.10 19.91 -8.37
C ASP A 109 18.62 19.69 -8.36
N TYR A 110 19.25 19.99 -7.21
CA TYR A 110 20.69 19.82 -7.02
C TYR A 110 21.15 18.36 -7.16
N PHE A 111 20.28 17.39 -6.81
CA PHE A 111 20.61 15.96 -6.86
C PHE A 111 20.34 15.34 -8.24
N SER A 112 19.45 15.94 -9.04
CA SER A 112 19.09 15.44 -10.37
C SER A 112 18.73 16.61 -11.29
N SER A 113 19.59 16.86 -12.28
CA SER A 113 19.40 17.92 -13.28
C SER A 113 18.18 17.72 -14.18
N THR A 114 17.67 16.50 -14.27
CA THR A 114 16.48 16.15 -15.06
C THR A 114 15.24 15.92 -14.20
N GLY A 115 15.37 16.02 -12.86
CA GLY A 115 14.34 15.61 -11.93
C GLY A 115 14.26 14.09 -11.79
N GLN A 116 13.25 13.62 -11.07
CA GLN A 116 13.02 12.19 -10.86
C GLN A 116 11.55 11.85 -11.13
N LEU A 117 11.31 10.69 -11.73
CA LEU A 117 10.00 10.12 -11.92
C LEU A 117 9.91 8.83 -11.09
N TRP A 118 9.04 8.81 -10.10
CA TRP A 118 8.99 7.68 -9.14
C TRP A 118 7.99 6.60 -9.53
N GLY A 119 7.10 6.87 -10.49
CA GLY A 119 6.16 5.87 -11.00
C GLY A 119 5.07 5.43 -10.02
N THR A 120 4.97 6.06 -8.86
CA THR A 120 3.89 5.78 -7.90
C THR A 120 2.67 6.66 -8.17
N PRO A 121 1.44 6.13 -7.98
CA PRO A 121 0.24 6.94 -8.18
C PRO A 121 0.15 8.05 -7.14
N THR A 122 -0.34 9.20 -7.53
CA THR A 122 -0.71 10.26 -6.60
C THR A 122 -2.11 10.04 -6.02
N TYR A 123 -2.57 10.91 -5.13
CA TYR A 123 -3.81 10.74 -4.39
C TYR A 123 -4.96 11.59 -4.95
N PHE A 124 -6.18 11.05 -4.93
CA PHE A 124 -7.40 11.82 -5.09
C PHE A 124 -7.88 12.33 -3.73
N TRP A 125 -7.33 13.45 -3.25
CA TRP A 125 -7.60 14.01 -1.92
C TRP A 125 -9.09 14.24 -1.64
N SER A 126 -9.87 14.62 -2.66
CA SER A 126 -11.32 14.76 -2.51
C SER A 126 -12.00 13.44 -2.11
N LYS A 127 -11.49 12.29 -2.59
CA LYS A 127 -12.00 10.98 -2.21
C LYS A 127 -11.59 10.60 -0.78
N HIS A 128 -10.34 10.88 -0.41
CA HIS A 128 -9.87 10.69 0.96
C HIS A 128 -10.68 11.54 1.96
N LYS A 129 -10.93 12.82 1.63
CA LYS A 129 -11.73 13.72 2.47
C LYS A 129 -13.15 13.19 2.70
N ARG A 130 -13.81 12.65 1.66
CA ARG A 130 -15.16 12.09 1.78
C ARG A 130 -15.28 10.90 2.74
N THR A 131 -14.18 10.16 2.93
CA THR A 131 -14.10 9.05 3.88
C THR A 131 -13.45 9.44 5.19
N ASN A 132 -13.33 10.76 5.47
CA ASN A 132 -12.61 11.27 6.62
C ASN A 132 -11.21 10.66 6.75
N PHE A 133 -10.50 10.57 5.64
CA PHE A 133 -9.13 10.01 5.55
C PHE A 133 -8.99 8.59 6.15
N TYR A 134 -10.05 7.77 6.09
CA TYR A 134 -10.10 6.45 6.73
C TYR A 134 -8.87 5.59 6.39
N TRP A 135 -8.48 5.51 5.10
CA TRP A 135 -7.32 4.73 4.66
C TRP A 135 -6.02 5.22 5.33
N TRP A 136 -5.78 6.53 5.36
CA TRP A 136 -4.62 7.12 6.03
C TRP A 136 -4.62 6.84 7.53
N ARG A 137 -5.77 7.01 8.18
CA ARG A 137 -5.91 6.72 9.62
C ARG A 137 -5.57 5.28 9.94
N LYS A 138 -6.03 4.31 9.12
CA LYS A 138 -5.70 2.89 9.29
C LYS A 138 -4.21 2.61 9.08
N ARG A 139 -3.59 3.25 8.09
CA ARG A 139 -2.14 3.15 7.88
C ARG A 139 -1.35 3.63 9.08
N PHE A 140 -1.65 4.82 9.60
CA PHE A 140 -0.99 5.34 10.80
C PHE A 140 -1.27 4.48 12.02
N GLN A 141 -2.52 4.09 12.25
CA GLN A 141 -2.88 3.21 13.35
C GLN A 141 -2.04 1.94 13.36
N ARG A 142 -1.96 1.25 12.23
CA ARG A 142 -1.16 0.01 12.13
C ARG A 142 0.32 0.25 12.40
N GLN A 143 0.89 1.35 11.93
CA GLN A 143 2.29 1.67 12.21
C GLN A 143 2.53 1.93 13.70
N PHE A 144 1.67 2.66 14.38
CA PHE A 144 1.81 2.90 15.84
C PHE A 144 1.57 1.64 16.70
N GLU A 145 0.84 0.65 16.18
CA GLU A 145 0.81 -0.68 16.81
C GLU A 145 2.20 -1.34 16.78
N LEU A 146 2.96 -1.13 15.69
CA LEU A 146 4.25 -1.79 15.47
C LEU A 146 5.43 -1.05 16.12
N VAL A 147 5.40 0.27 16.18
CA VAL A 147 6.55 1.08 16.63
C VAL A 147 6.14 2.16 17.63
N ASP A 148 7.12 2.75 18.31
CA ASP A 148 6.90 3.81 19.30
C ASP A 148 7.03 5.20 18.68
N ILE A 149 7.89 5.34 17.68
CA ILE A 149 8.15 6.58 16.95
C ILE A 149 8.00 6.28 15.46
N LEU A 150 7.34 7.16 14.74
CA LEU A 150 7.12 7.01 13.31
C LEU A 150 7.76 8.18 12.56
N ARG A 151 8.72 7.90 11.68
CA ARG A 151 9.18 8.84 10.67
C ARG A 151 8.18 8.81 9.51
N PHE A 152 7.65 9.95 9.16
CA PHE A 152 6.80 10.07 7.98
C PHE A 152 7.63 10.64 6.82
N ASP A 153 7.94 9.80 5.87
CA ASP A 153 8.75 10.19 4.72
C ASP A 153 7.97 11.11 3.78
N HIS A 154 8.67 12.05 3.15
CA HIS A 154 8.07 13.08 2.28
C HIS A 154 6.90 13.84 2.93
N PHE A 155 7.05 14.24 4.20
CA PHE A 155 6.00 14.94 4.98
C PHE A 155 5.42 16.16 4.26
N ARG A 156 6.24 16.89 3.48
CA ARG A 156 5.80 17.99 2.64
C ARG A 156 4.65 17.59 1.70
N GLY A 157 4.58 16.34 1.30
CA GLY A 157 3.53 15.80 0.42
C GLY A 157 2.10 16.04 0.94
N LEU A 158 1.94 16.23 2.26
CA LEU A 158 0.64 16.60 2.86
C LEU A 158 0.20 18.03 2.50
N ALA A 159 1.14 18.93 2.27
CA ALA A 159 0.86 20.31 1.86
C ALA A 159 0.83 20.44 0.32
N GLY A 160 1.72 19.74 -0.37
CA GLY A 160 1.79 19.75 -1.83
C GLY A 160 2.95 18.90 -2.34
N TYR A 161 2.77 18.30 -3.51
CA TYR A 161 3.77 17.50 -4.16
C TYR A 161 3.75 17.71 -5.69
N TRP A 162 4.89 17.43 -6.29
CA TRP A 162 5.00 17.44 -7.74
C TRP A 162 4.32 16.21 -8.34
N ARG A 163 3.53 16.42 -9.39
CA ARG A 163 2.92 15.33 -10.14
C ARG A 163 3.14 15.50 -11.64
N VAL A 164 3.33 14.41 -12.32
CA VAL A 164 3.52 14.36 -13.77
C VAL A 164 2.37 13.55 -14.37
N ASN A 165 1.98 13.84 -15.59
CA ASN A 165 1.00 13.02 -16.29
C ASN A 165 1.50 11.57 -16.36
N GLY A 166 0.60 10.62 -16.17
CA GLY A 166 0.92 9.22 -16.36
C GLY A 166 1.31 8.98 -17.82
N SER A 167 2.27 8.11 -18.06
CA SER A 167 2.56 7.63 -19.40
C SER A 167 1.37 6.82 -19.89
N SER A 168 0.80 7.20 -21.01
CA SER A 168 -0.14 6.38 -21.76
C SER A 168 0.57 5.19 -22.40
#